data_fdca19cff2a011ca29d681c92651e2fe
#
_entry.id   fdca19cff2a011ca29d681c92651e2fe
#
_cell.length_a   1.000
_cell.length_b   1.000
_cell.length_c   1.000
_cell.angle_alpha   90.00
_cell.angle_beta   90.00
_cell.angle_gamma   90.00
#
_symmetry.space_group_name_H-M   'P 1'
#
loop_
_entity.id
_entity.type
_entity.pdbx_description
1 polymer ?
#
loop_
_entity_poly.entity_id
_entity_poly.type
_entity_poly.pdbx_seq_one_letter_code
_entity_poly.pdbx_strand_id
1 'polypeptide(L)'
;MSYKPLVGKDDFDEVFNNSSQNVSSENFRALILITNDNFKLGMILPKKNIKLAVHRNYLKRIIRNLSIDIFAESKVSLVVVSKKRILDFKKEKLRREIKTLFLNLNKKLNEKNNYIFN
;
A
#
# COMPACT_ATOMS: atom_id res chain seq x y z
N MET A 1 2.73 3.28 17.15
CA MET A 1 2.54 4.19 16.03
C MET A 1 1.14 4.06 15.49
N SER A 2 0.56 5.17 15.13
CA SER A 2 -0.82 5.18 14.64
C SER A 2 -0.86 5.58 13.17
N TYR A 3 -1.92 5.19 12.52
CA TYR A 3 -2.25 5.62 11.18
C TYR A 3 -3.75 5.88 11.13
N LYS A 4 -4.18 6.61 10.11
CA LYS A 4 -5.61 6.81 9.88
C LYS A 4 -6.03 5.98 8.66
N PRO A 5 -7.17 5.30 8.71
CA PRO A 5 -7.67 4.63 7.51
C PRO A 5 -8.19 5.64 6.51
N LEU A 6 -8.06 5.33 5.23
CA LEU A 6 -8.80 6.04 4.19
C LEU A 6 -10.26 5.63 4.28
N VAL A 7 -11.15 6.61 4.25
CA VAL A 7 -12.58 6.39 4.46
C VAL A 7 -13.34 6.92 3.24
N GLY A 8 -14.23 6.06 2.71
CA GLY A 8 -15.13 6.45 1.64
C GLY A 8 -14.48 6.49 0.27
N LYS A 9 -15.35 6.56 -0.72
CA LYS A 9 -14.96 6.51 -2.13
C LYS A 9 -14.08 7.69 -2.53
N ASP A 10 -14.37 8.88 -2.01
CA ASP A 10 -13.66 10.09 -2.41
C ASP A 10 -12.19 10.05 -2.03
N ASP A 11 -11.86 9.53 -0.85
CA ASP A 11 -10.47 9.39 -0.41
C ASP A 11 -9.69 8.44 -1.31
N PHE A 12 -10.30 7.30 -1.67
CA PHE A 12 -9.68 6.35 -2.57
C PHE A 12 -9.52 6.91 -3.98
N ASP A 13 -10.57 7.56 -4.49
CA ASP A 13 -10.54 8.16 -5.83
C ASP A 13 -9.45 9.21 -5.94
N GLU A 14 -9.23 10.01 -4.91
CA GLU A 14 -8.17 11.02 -4.92
C GLU A 14 -6.80 10.37 -5.11
N VAL A 15 -6.52 9.27 -4.39
CA VAL A 15 -5.25 8.56 -4.55
C VAL A 15 -5.14 7.94 -5.94
N PHE A 16 -6.21 7.29 -6.43
CA PHE A 16 -6.19 6.69 -7.77
C PHE A 16 -5.97 7.70 -8.87
N ASN A 17 -6.60 8.86 -8.77
CA ASN A 17 -6.54 9.86 -9.84
C ASN A 17 -5.30 10.73 -9.78
N ASN A 18 -4.71 10.92 -8.62
CA ASN A 18 -3.64 11.90 -8.40
C ASN A 18 -2.36 11.33 -7.79
N SER A 19 -2.18 10.01 -7.80
CA SER A 19 -1.03 9.37 -7.16
C SER A 19 0.30 9.95 -7.68
N SER A 20 1.21 10.21 -6.75
CA SER A 20 2.55 10.74 -7.07
C SER A 20 3.45 9.65 -7.62
N GLN A 21 3.32 8.44 -7.08
CA GLN A 21 4.07 7.27 -7.51
C GLN A 21 3.19 6.04 -7.40
N ASN A 22 3.48 5.05 -8.23
CA ASN A 22 2.86 3.74 -8.09
C ASN A 22 3.84 2.65 -8.50
N VAL A 23 3.68 1.46 -7.89
CA VAL A 23 4.46 0.28 -8.21
C VAL A 23 3.55 -0.93 -8.21
N SER A 24 3.95 -1.95 -8.95
CA SER A 24 3.22 -3.20 -9.02
C SER A 24 4.15 -4.37 -8.74
N SER A 25 3.60 -5.42 -8.16
CA SER A 25 4.24 -6.72 -8.04
C SER A 25 3.35 -7.76 -8.71
N GLU A 26 3.67 -9.04 -8.54
CA GLU A 26 2.86 -10.09 -9.15
C GLU A 26 1.38 -10.01 -8.73
N ASN A 27 1.13 -9.84 -7.43
CA ASN A 27 -0.23 -9.93 -6.87
C ASN A 27 -0.81 -8.60 -6.41
N PHE A 28 0.01 -7.57 -6.25
CA PHE A 28 -0.43 -6.31 -5.64
C PHE A 28 0.02 -5.10 -6.42
N ARG A 29 -0.72 -4.02 -6.21
CA ARG A 29 -0.35 -2.69 -6.70
C ARG A 29 -0.41 -1.73 -5.52
N ALA A 30 0.56 -0.86 -5.40
CA ALA A 30 0.58 0.16 -4.36
C ALA A 30 0.69 1.54 -5.00
N LEU A 31 -0.17 2.45 -4.56
CA LEU A 31 -0.21 3.83 -5.03
C LEU A 31 -0.01 4.75 -3.83
N ILE A 32 0.74 5.82 -4.03
CA ILE A 32 1.01 6.78 -2.98
C ILE A 32 0.75 8.19 -3.47
N LEU A 33 0.09 8.98 -2.62
CA LEU A 33 -0.18 10.39 -2.87
C LEU A 33 0.47 11.19 -1.76
N ILE A 34 1.32 12.15 -2.14
CA ILE A 34 1.94 13.06 -1.19
C ILE A 34 0.88 14.08 -0.75
N THR A 35 0.72 14.25 0.56
CA THR A 35 -0.29 15.14 1.13
C THR A 35 0.34 16.06 2.17
N ASN A 36 -0.50 16.89 2.80
CA ASN A 36 -0.10 17.70 3.95
C ASN A 36 -0.61 17.08 5.26
N ASP A 37 -1.29 15.94 5.17
CA ASP A 37 -1.86 15.25 6.32
C ASP A 37 -0.97 14.11 6.80
N ASN A 38 -1.23 13.63 7.99
CA ASN A 38 -0.56 12.46 8.54
C ASN A 38 -0.84 11.24 7.68
N PHE A 39 0.00 10.22 7.84
CA PHE A 39 -0.10 8.98 7.08
C PHE A 39 -1.49 8.36 7.14
N LYS A 40 -2.05 8.04 5.96
CA LYS A 40 -3.32 7.34 5.82
C LYS A 40 -3.12 6.09 4.97
N LEU A 41 -3.84 5.03 5.31
CA LEU A 41 -3.73 3.74 4.63
C LEU A 41 -5.10 3.23 4.20
N GLY A 42 -5.21 2.84 2.93
CA GLY A 42 -6.37 2.16 2.40
C GLY A 42 -5.97 0.83 1.77
N MET A 43 -6.85 -0.16 1.86
CA MET A 43 -6.63 -1.48 1.31
C MET A 43 -7.85 -1.94 0.54
N ILE A 44 -7.63 -2.49 -0.66
CA ILE A 44 -8.69 -3.08 -1.47
C ILE A 44 -8.30 -4.53 -1.74
N LEU A 45 -8.88 -5.43 -0.93
CA LEU A 45 -8.61 -6.88 -0.97
C LEU A 45 -9.93 -7.62 -1.22
N PRO A 46 -10.43 -7.61 -2.47
CA PRO A 46 -11.75 -8.17 -2.74
C PRO A 46 -11.81 -9.68 -2.51
N LYS A 47 -12.96 -10.15 -2.06
CA LYS A 47 -13.21 -11.56 -1.76
C LYS A 47 -12.97 -12.45 -2.99
N LYS A 48 -13.24 -11.94 -4.18
CA LYS A 48 -12.99 -12.70 -5.43
C LYS A 48 -11.51 -13.00 -5.64
N ASN A 49 -10.62 -12.15 -5.11
CA ASN A 49 -9.17 -12.34 -5.24
C ASN A 49 -8.58 -13.12 -4.09
N ILE A 50 -9.11 -12.91 -2.88
CA ILE A 50 -8.64 -13.59 -1.67
C ILE A 50 -9.87 -14.17 -0.97
N LYS A 51 -10.16 -15.42 -1.27
CA LYS A 51 -11.43 -16.05 -0.94
C LYS A 51 -11.66 -16.19 0.57
N LEU A 52 -10.65 -16.62 1.32
CA LEU A 52 -10.81 -16.90 2.74
C LEU A 52 -10.64 -15.63 3.58
N ALA A 53 -11.56 -15.42 4.51
CA ALA A 53 -11.50 -14.28 5.42
C ALA A 53 -10.22 -14.26 6.25
N VAL A 54 -9.75 -15.43 6.68
CA VAL A 54 -8.51 -15.55 7.46
C VAL A 54 -7.30 -15.07 6.65
N HIS A 55 -7.28 -15.32 5.36
CA HIS A 55 -6.22 -14.85 4.47
C HIS A 55 -6.28 -13.33 4.28
N ARG A 56 -7.49 -12.78 4.09
CA ARG A 56 -7.65 -11.32 3.98
C ARG A 56 -7.21 -10.62 5.27
N ASN A 57 -7.57 -11.18 6.42
CA ASN A 57 -7.19 -10.62 7.72
C ASN A 57 -5.67 -10.66 7.92
N TYR A 58 -5.04 -11.74 7.52
CA TYR A 58 -3.58 -11.86 7.56
C TYR A 58 -2.92 -10.78 6.70
N LEU A 59 -3.37 -10.61 5.46
CA LEU A 59 -2.82 -9.58 4.56
C LEU A 59 -3.04 -8.17 5.10
N LYS A 60 -4.21 -7.89 5.65
CA LYS A 60 -4.49 -6.58 6.25
C LYS A 60 -3.50 -6.27 7.36
N ARG A 61 -3.22 -7.26 8.22
CA ARG A 61 -2.26 -7.09 9.32
C ARG A 61 -0.85 -6.84 8.79
N ILE A 62 -0.40 -7.65 7.83
CA ILE A 62 0.94 -7.52 7.24
C ILE A 62 1.09 -6.16 6.53
N ILE A 63 0.11 -5.78 5.73
CA ILE A 63 0.13 -4.50 5.01
C ILE A 63 0.18 -3.34 6.02
N ARG A 64 -0.65 -3.40 7.05
CA ARG A 64 -0.67 -2.37 8.09
C ARG A 64 0.69 -2.24 8.78
N ASN A 65 1.23 -3.36 9.25
CA ASN A 65 2.49 -3.34 9.99
C ASN A 65 3.66 -2.87 9.14
N LEU A 66 3.79 -3.38 7.93
CA LEU A 66 4.87 -3.00 7.03
C LEU A 66 4.75 -1.54 6.57
N SER A 67 3.54 -1.07 6.31
CA SER A 67 3.33 0.31 5.89
C SER A 67 3.65 1.30 7.01
N ILE A 68 3.28 0.97 8.23
CA ILE A 68 3.62 1.80 9.39
C ILE A 68 5.14 1.87 9.57
N ASP A 69 5.83 0.73 9.49
CA ASP A 69 7.29 0.70 9.63
C ASP A 69 7.99 1.60 8.61
N ILE A 70 7.47 1.68 7.41
CA ILE A 70 8.13 2.37 6.29
C ILE A 70 7.64 3.82 6.14
N PHE A 71 6.34 4.06 6.29
CA PHE A 71 5.71 5.33 5.90
C PHE A 71 5.11 6.15 7.05
N ALA A 72 5.15 5.68 8.30
CA ALA A 72 4.42 6.36 9.38
C ALA A 72 4.83 7.82 9.59
N GLU A 73 6.10 8.15 9.32
CA GLU A 73 6.60 9.52 9.47
C GLU A 73 6.39 10.37 8.21
N SER A 74 5.85 9.78 7.16
CA SER A 74 5.64 10.46 5.88
C SER A 74 4.22 11.02 5.80
N LYS A 75 4.08 12.17 5.17
CA LYS A 75 2.75 12.78 4.93
C LYS A 75 2.24 12.29 3.59
N VAL A 76 1.75 11.05 3.58
CA VAL A 76 1.29 10.38 2.36
C VAL A 76 0.02 9.60 2.63
N SER A 77 -0.75 9.39 1.56
CA SER A 77 -1.86 8.44 1.54
C SER A 77 -1.44 7.26 0.68
N LEU A 78 -1.51 6.06 1.24
CA LEU A 78 -1.10 4.82 0.58
C LEU A 78 -2.32 3.94 0.34
N VAL A 79 -2.49 3.46 -0.90
CA VAL A 79 -3.53 2.48 -1.23
C VAL A 79 -2.85 1.22 -1.77
N VAL A 80 -3.23 0.08 -1.21
CA VAL A 80 -2.74 -1.23 -1.66
C VAL A 80 -3.92 -2.02 -2.23
N VAL A 81 -3.75 -2.51 -3.44
CA VAL A 81 -4.81 -3.22 -4.17
C VAL A 81 -4.32 -4.62 -4.54
N SER A 82 -5.17 -5.61 -4.32
CA SER A 82 -4.96 -6.95 -4.87
C SER A 82 -5.33 -6.94 -6.34
N LYS A 83 -4.39 -7.30 -7.21
CA LYS A 83 -4.54 -7.19 -8.67
C LYS A 83 -5.29 -8.36 -9.29
N LYS A 84 -5.17 -9.53 -8.69
CA LYS A 84 -5.68 -10.76 -9.27
C LYS A 84 -5.95 -11.79 -8.19
N ARG A 85 -6.62 -12.87 -8.58
CA ARG A 85 -6.92 -13.99 -7.69
C ARG A 85 -5.62 -14.68 -7.26
N ILE A 86 -5.49 -14.89 -5.95
CA ILE A 86 -4.37 -15.63 -5.37
C ILE A 86 -4.81 -17.07 -5.16
N LEU A 87 -4.29 -17.98 -5.99
CA LEU A 87 -4.69 -19.39 -5.98
C LEU A 87 -3.92 -20.20 -4.94
N ASP A 88 -2.65 -19.86 -4.74
CA ASP A 88 -1.78 -20.57 -3.81
C ASP A 88 -1.29 -19.56 -2.76
N PHE A 89 -1.96 -19.54 -1.62
CA PHE A 89 -1.71 -18.55 -0.58
C PHE A 89 -0.55 -18.99 0.32
N LYS A 90 0.63 -18.44 0.08
CA LYS A 90 1.84 -18.73 0.87
C LYS A 90 2.23 -17.49 1.67
N LYS A 91 2.03 -17.55 2.99
CA LYS A 91 2.18 -16.41 3.89
C LYS A 91 3.53 -15.71 3.78
N GLU A 92 4.61 -16.47 3.86
CA GLU A 92 5.97 -15.90 3.84
C GLU A 92 6.30 -15.27 2.49
N LYS A 93 5.88 -15.91 1.42
CA LYS A 93 6.11 -15.40 0.06
C LYS A 93 5.37 -14.09 -0.16
N LEU A 94 4.10 -14.03 0.26
CA LEU A 94 3.28 -12.82 0.13
C LEU A 94 3.81 -11.70 1.01
N ARG A 95 4.25 -12.00 2.22
CA ARG A 95 4.84 -11.01 3.11
C ARG A 95 6.08 -10.38 2.48
N ARG A 96 6.96 -11.19 1.90
CA ARG A 96 8.16 -10.69 1.22
C ARG A 96 7.82 -9.87 -0.01
N GLU A 97 6.80 -10.28 -0.75
CA GLU A 97 6.32 -9.54 -1.92
C GLU A 97 5.88 -8.13 -1.53
N ILE A 98 5.06 -8.03 -0.48
CA ILE A 98 4.54 -6.73 -0.01
C ILE A 98 5.68 -5.87 0.53
N LYS A 99 6.59 -6.45 1.28
CA LYS A 99 7.74 -5.71 1.81
C LYS A 99 8.60 -5.14 0.69
N THR A 100 8.90 -5.94 -0.33
CA THR A 100 9.67 -5.48 -1.48
C THR A 100 8.93 -4.38 -2.23
N LEU A 101 7.62 -4.55 -2.40
CA LEU A 101 6.78 -3.56 -3.05
C LEU A 101 6.86 -2.19 -2.35
N PHE A 102 6.74 -2.20 -1.02
CA PHE A 102 6.79 -0.96 -0.23
C PHE A 102 8.19 -0.34 -0.22
N LEU A 103 9.23 -1.14 -0.17
CA LEU A 103 10.60 -0.63 -0.23
C LEU A 103 10.89 0.01 -1.58
N ASN A 104 10.41 -0.59 -2.66
CA ASN A 104 10.54 -0.02 -4.00
C ASN A 104 9.78 1.31 -4.12
N LEU A 105 8.57 1.35 -3.56
CA LEU A 105 7.77 2.58 -3.57
C LEU A 105 8.44 3.69 -2.77
N ASN A 106 8.96 3.36 -1.61
CA ASN A 106 9.68 4.31 -0.76
C ASN A 106 10.93 4.84 -1.45
N LYS A 107 11.65 3.96 -2.14
CA LYS A 107 12.83 4.36 -2.91
C LYS A 107 12.46 5.37 -4.00
N LYS A 108 11.41 5.10 -4.76
CA LYS A 108 10.93 6.03 -5.79
C LYS A 108 10.52 7.37 -5.20
N LEU A 109 9.85 7.35 -4.07
CA LEU A 109 9.43 8.57 -3.37
C LEU A 109 10.65 9.39 -2.95
N ASN A 110 11.66 8.77 -2.38
CA ASN A 110 12.88 9.44 -1.93
C ASN A 110 13.73 9.94 -3.11
N GLU A 111 13.82 9.20 -4.19
CA GLU A 111 14.51 9.64 -5.39
C GLU A 111 13.89 10.91 -5.95
N LYS A 112 12.57 10.97 -5.99
CA LYS A 112 11.86 12.15 -6.45
C LYS A 112 12.13 13.34 -5.55
N ASN A 113 12.12 13.14 -4.23
CA ASN A 113 12.41 14.20 -3.28
C ASN A 113 13.85 14.69 -3.40
N ASN A 114 14.81 13.78 -3.53
CA ASN A 114 16.20 14.14 -3.72
C ASN A 114 16.41 14.94 -5.01
N TYR A 115 15.73 14.55 -6.06
CA TYR A 115 15.78 15.24 -7.34
C TYR A 115 15.28 16.67 -7.23
N ILE A 116 14.20 16.87 -6.47
CA ILE A 116 13.62 18.21 -6.27
C ILE A 116 14.59 19.12 -5.51
N PHE A 117 15.33 18.58 -4.55
CA PHE A 117 16.24 19.37 -3.72
C PHE A 117 17.64 19.54 -4.30
N ASN A 118 17.92 18.87 -5.37
CA ASN A 118 19.18 19.06 -6.09
C ASN A 118 19.00 20.09 -7.21
#